data_f31208dfed3ebf9584b595a426d36fd2
#
_entry.id   f31208dfed3ebf9584b595a426d36fd2
#
_cell.length_a   1.000
_cell.length_b   1.000
_cell.length_c   1.000
_cell.angle_alpha   90.00
_cell.angle_beta   90.00
_cell.angle_gamma   90.00
#
_symmetry.space_group_name_H-M   'P 1'
#
loop_
_entity.id
_entity.type
_entity.pdbx_description
1 polymer ?
#
loop_
_entity_poly.entity_id
_entity_poly.type
_entity_poly.pdbx_seq_one_letter_code
_entity_poly.pdbx_strand_id
1 'polypeptide(L)'
;MFLDTEFLKNEEISLRLVELSEADPARKWSPAYHFAICDSVGREIGGCNLRLGHSEALYYAGNIGYKIDEPYRGRHYAGKACRLLFELARRHGMEYLIITCNPDNWPSRKTCEYAGGGLVEIAELPEDNDMRVEDGETHKCIYRFSLRGTRAGS
;
A
#
# COMPACT_ATOMS: atom_id res chain seq x y z
N MET A 1 8.71 9.65 -12.88
CA MET A 1 9.41 10.21 -12.20
C MET A 1 9.00 10.41 -10.84
N PHE A 2 9.91 10.18 -9.94
CA PHE A 2 9.61 10.30 -8.52
C PHE A 2 9.41 11.76 -8.14
N LEU A 3 8.52 11.99 -7.18
CA LEU A 3 8.15 13.33 -6.74
C LEU A 3 8.72 13.59 -5.35
N ASP A 4 8.69 14.85 -4.93
CA ASP A 4 9.00 15.20 -3.56
C ASP A 4 7.98 14.56 -2.63
N THR A 5 8.45 14.08 -1.47
CA THR A 5 7.59 13.34 -0.54
C THR A 5 7.47 13.99 0.83
N GLU A 6 7.97 15.21 1.00
CA GLU A 6 7.98 15.83 2.33
C GLU A 6 6.60 16.21 2.83
N PHE A 7 5.60 16.24 1.96
CA PHE A 7 4.23 16.53 2.38
C PHE A 7 3.55 15.33 3.05
N LEU A 8 4.17 14.14 3.06
CA LEU A 8 3.54 12.93 3.55
C LEU A 8 3.59 12.86 5.07
N LYS A 9 2.78 13.68 5.71
CA LYS A 9 2.71 13.71 7.17
C LYS A 9 1.37 14.28 7.62
N ASN A 10 0.99 13.94 8.83
CA ASN A 10 -0.15 14.52 9.50
C ASN A 10 0.23 14.74 10.96
N GLU A 11 -0.76 14.97 11.83
CA GLU A 11 -0.46 15.27 13.23
C GLU A 11 0.13 14.08 13.97
N GLU A 12 -0.12 12.86 13.50
CA GLU A 12 0.25 11.66 14.23
C GLU A 12 1.47 10.96 13.66
N ILE A 13 1.63 10.96 12.33
CA ILE A 13 2.72 10.22 11.69
C ILE A 13 3.31 11.02 10.54
N SER A 14 4.51 10.60 10.15
CA SER A 14 5.14 11.07 8.92
C SER A 14 5.75 9.87 8.21
N LEU A 15 5.90 9.99 6.90
CA LEU A 15 6.54 8.97 6.08
C LEU A 15 7.89 9.50 5.64
N ARG A 16 8.97 8.84 6.10
CA ARG A 16 10.33 9.25 5.77
C ARG A 16 10.84 8.36 4.66
N LEU A 17 11.23 8.97 3.55
CA LEU A 17 11.70 8.22 2.39
C LEU A 17 12.98 7.47 2.73
N VAL A 18 12.98 6.16 2.46
CA VAL A 18 14.12 5.30 2.70
C VAL A 18 14.79 4.92 1.40
N GLU A 19 14.00 4.60 0.37
CA GLU A 19 14.57 4.09 -0.87
C GLU A 19 13.60 4.32 -2.02
N LEU A 20 14.15 4.53 -3.20
CA LEU A 20 13.39 4.55 -4.46
C LEU A 20 13.84 3.36 -5.29
N SER A 21 12.89 2.59 -5.80
CA SER A 21 13.18 1.45 -6.67
C SER A 21 12.72 1.77 -8.07
N GLU A 22 13.63 1.65 -9.05
CA GLU A 22 13.26 1.87 -10.45
C GLU A 22 12.55 0.66 -11.01
N ALA A 23 11.85 0.87 -12.12
CA ALA A 23 11.23 -0.22 -12.84
C ALA A 23 12.29 -1.20 -13.32
N ASP A 24 11.95 -2.48 -13.29
CA ASP A 24 12.85 -3.52 -13.81
C ASP A 24 11.98 -4.50 -14.60
N PRO A 25 11.83 -4.29 -15.92
CA PRO A 25 10.95 -5.15 -16.72
C PRO A 25 11.36 -6.62 -16.71
N ALA A 26 12.66 -6.91 -16.59
CA ALA A 26 13.12 -8.30 -16.57
C ALA A 26 12.61 -9.03 -15.31
N ARG A 27 12.45 -8.32 -14.20
CA ARG A 27 11.93 -8.88 -12.97
C ARG A 27 10.46 -8.54 -12.76
N LYS A 28 9.85 -7.83 -13.70
CA LYS A 28 8.47 -7.39 -13.61
C LYS A 28 8.24 -6.48 -12.41
N TRP A 29 9.25 -5.70 -12.04
CA TRP A 29 9.14 -4.76 -10.93
C TRP A 29 8.63 -3.41 -11.42
N SER A 30 7.73 -2.83 -10.66
CA SER A 30 7.22 -1.47 -10.91
C SER A 30 8.06 -0.47 -10.13
N PRO A 31 8.11 0.79 -10.58
CA PRO A 31 8.77 1.82 -9.76
C PRO A 31 8.07 1.92 -8.41
N ALA A 32 8.83 2.15 -7.36
CA ALA A 32 8.25 2.16 -6.02
C ALA A 32 8.97 3.13 -5.09
N TYR A 33 8.20 3.67 -4.15
CA TYR A 33 8.71 4.44 -3.02
C TYR A 33 8.66 3.54 -1.79
N HIS A 34 9.71 3.59 -0.96
CA HIS A 34 9.77 2.85 0.29
C HIS A 34 9.97 3.83 1.43
N PHE A 35 9.13 3.75 2.46
CA PHE A 35 9.12 4.69 3.57
C PHE A 35 9.24 4.00 4.91
N ALA A 36 9.88 4.69 5.86
CA ALA A 36 9.70 4.39 7.27
C ALA A 36 8.51 5.19 7.76
N ILE A 37 7.65 4.57 8.56
CA ILE A 37 6.55 5.27 9.22
C ILE A 37 7.07 5.73 10.56
N CYS A 38 7.00 7.03 10.83
CA CYS A 38 7.50 7.62 12.06
C CYS A 38 6.35 8.26 12.84
N ASP A 39 6.41 8.19 14.16
CA ASP A 39 5.39 8.81 14.99
C ASP A 39 5.67 10.32 15.16
N SER A 40 4.88 10.99 15.99
CA SER A 40 4.94 12.44 16.11
C SER A 40 6.25 12.94 16.72
N VAL A 41 7.02 12.08 17.38
CA VAL A 41 8.31 12.46 17.92
C VAL A 41 9.46 11.93 17.06
N GLY A 42 9.16 11.40 15.88
CA GLY A 42 10.18 10.96 14.93
C GLY A 42 10.66 9.53 15.13
N ARG A 43 10.00 8.76 16.01
CA ARG A 43 10.40 7.38 16.26
C ARG A 43 9.83 6.48 15.17
N GLU A 44 10.67 5.60 14.62
CA GLU A 44 10.22 4.69 13.57
C GLU A 44 9.31 3.61 14.19
N ILE A 45 8.11 3.47 13.64
CA ILE A 45 7.11 2.54 14.16
C ILE A 45 6.65 1.53 13.12
N GLY A 46 7.22 1.57 11.91
CA GLY A 46 6.86 0.62 10.87
C GLY A 46 7.40 1.07 9.53
N GLY A 47 6.91 0.44 8.48
CA GLY A 47 7.30 0.79 7.11
C GLY A 47 6.15 0.60 6.15
N CYS A 48 6.25 1.25 5.01
CA CYS A 48 5.27 1.09 3.95
C CYS A 48 5.90 1.41 2.61
N ASN A 49 5.20 1.04 1.53
CA ASN A 49 5.69 1.35 0.20
C ASN A 49 4.51 1.62 -0.73
N LEU A 50 4.80 2.29 -1.81
CA LEU A 50 3.83 2.52 -2.89
C LEU A 50 4.50 2.09 -4.19
N ARG A 51 3.88 1.12 -4.87
CA ARG A 51 4.29 0.67 -6.20
C ARG A 51 3.38 1.35 -7.20
N LEU A 52 4.00 1.96 -8.22
CA LEU A 52 3.25 2.77 -9.17
C LEU A 52 2.76 1.94 -10.34
N GLY A 53 1.60 2.31 -10.88
CA GLY A 53 1.06 1.72 -12.10
C GLY A 53 0.09 0.58 -11.84
N HIS A 54 -0.25 -0.10 -12.91
CA HIS A 54 -1.21 -1.21 -12.88
C HIS A 54 -0.70 -2.32 -13.76
N SER A 55 -0.82 -3.55 -13.28
CA SER A 55 -0.42 -4.74 -14.04
C SER A 55 -1.07 -5.94 -13.37
N GLU A 56 -0.99 -7.09 -14.04
CA GLU A 56 -1.48 -8.31 -13.43
C GLU A 56 -0.72 -8.60 -12.14
N ALA A 57 0.59 -8.42 -12.15
CA ALA A 57 1.39 -8.66 -10.95
C ALA A 57 0.93 -7.78 -9.80
N LEU A 58 0.65 -6.50 -10.07
CA LEU A 58 0.19 -5.58 -9.03
C LEU A 58 -1.24 -5.85 -8.60
N TYR A 59 -2.06 -6.44 -9.48
CA TYR A 59 -3.40 -6.81 -9.07
C TYR A 59 -3.38 -7.80 -7.91
N TYR A 60 -2.44 -8.74 -7.92
CA TYR A 60 -2.33 -9.73 -6.86
C TYR A 60 -1.43 -9.29 -5.72
N ALA A 61 -0.38 -8.53 -6.01
CA ALA A 61 0.55 -8.08 -4.97
C ALA A 61 0.10 -6.78 -4.30
N GLY A 62 -0.67 -5.97 -5.01
CA GLY A 62 -1.13 -4.68 -4.51
C GLY A 62 -0.16 -3.55 -4.77
N ASN A 63 -0.68 -2.33 -4.79
CA ASN A 63 0.14 -1.13 -4.96
C ASN A 63 0.78 -0.69 -3.65
N ILE A 64 0.21 -1.05 -2.51
CA ILE A 64 0.69 -0.61 -1.20
C ILE A 64 0.97 -1.82 -0.33
N GLY A 65 2.16 -1.83 0.30
CA GLY A 65 2.47 -2.75 1.37
C GLY A 65 2.76 -1.96 2.63
N TYR A 66 2.53 -2.57 3.80
CA TYR A 66 2.78 -1.89 5.07
C TYR A 66 3.01 -2.90 6.16
N LYS A 67 3.72 -2.44 7.19
CA LYS A 67 3.94 -3.23 8.40
C LYS A 67 4.08 -2.26 9.56
N ILE A 68 3.36 -2.52 10.64
CA ILE A 68 3.50 -1.73 11.87
C ILE A 68 4.16 -2.63 12.90
N ASP A 69 5.18 -2.11 13.57
CA ASP A 69 5.88 -2.86 14.61
C ASP A 69 4.93 -3.18 15.75
N GLU A 70 5.11 -4.35 16.33
CA GLU A 70 4.11 -4.92 17.24
C GLU A 70 3.66 -3.97 18.36
N PRO A 71 4.56 -3.25 19.06
CA PRO A 71 4.12 -2.39 20.16
C PRO A 71 3.18 -1.27 19.75
N TYR A 72 3.12 -0.95 18.45
CA TYR A 72 2.36 0.19 17.97
C TYR A 72 1.08 -0.21 17.24
N ARG A 73 0.76 -1.50 17.20
CA ARG A 73 -0.42 -1.98 16.49
C ARG A 73 -1.69 -1.63 17.23
N GLY A 74 -2.82 -1.63 16.49
CA GLY A 74 -4.11 -1.38 17.10
C GLY A 74 -4.49 0.08 17.19
N ARG A 75 -3.77 0.97 16.50
CA ARG A 75 -4.00 2.41 16.56
C ARG A 75 -4.27 3.03 15.19
N HIS A 76 -4.58 2.18 14.20
CA HIS A 76 -4.89 2.60 12.84
C HIS A 76 -3.72 3.27 12.12
N TYR A 77 -2.50 3.08 12.57
CA TYR A 77 -1.34 3.73 11.91
C TYR A 77 -1.19 3.27 10.48
N ALA A 78 -1.43 1.97 10.19
CA ALA A 78 -1.34 1.47 8.82
C ALA A 78 -2.36 2.17 7.91
N GLY A 79 -3.60 2.31 8.38
CA GLY A 79 -4.63 2.99 7.60
C GLY A 79 -4.31 4.46 7.38
N LYS A 80 -3.75 5.11 8.41
CA LYS A 80 -3.34 6.51 8.27
C LYS A 80 -2.19 6.66 7.29
N ALA A 81 -1.24 5.73 7.30
CA ALA A 81 -0.15 5.74 6.33
C ALA A 81 -0.69 5.53 4.92
N CYS A 82 -1.66 4.61 4.74
CA CYS A 82 -2.28 4.38 3.45
C CYS A 82 -2.90 5.67 2.91
N ARG A 83 -3.58 6.43 3.75
CA ARG A 83 -4.21 7.67 3.30
C ARG A 83 -3.19 8.69 2.82
N LEU A 84 -2.03 8.76 3.47
CA LEU A 84 -0.96 9.62 2.98
C LEU A 84 -0.46 9.12 1.62
N LEU A 85 -0.31 7.81 1.45
CA LEU A 85 0.13 7.25 0.17
C LEU A 85 -0.91 7.46 -0.93
N PHE A 86 -2.20 7.51 -0.59
CA PHE A 86 -3.24 7.81 -1.59
C PHE A 86 -2.98 9.19 -2.21
N GLU A 87 -2.56 10.16 -1.42
CA GLU A 87 -2.28 11.48 -1.96
C GLU A 87 -1.07 11.45 -2.90
N LEU A 88 -0.03 10.70 -2.55
CA LEU A 88 1.12 10.55 -3.43
C LEU A 88 0.69 9.89 -4.75
N ALA A 89 -0.14 8.86 -4.67
CA ALA A 89 -0.64 8.17 -5.86
C ALA A 89 -1.45 9.12 -6.75
N ARG A 90 -2.29 9.97 -6.13
CA ARG A 90 -3.05 10.97 -6.90
C ARG A 90 -2.12 11.91 -7.66
N ARG A 91 -1.03 12.31 -7.03
CA ARG A 91 -0.07 13.23 -7.67
C ARG A 91 0.66 12.58 -8.82
N HIS A 92 0.68 11.23 -8.86
CA HIS A 92 1.19 10.48 -10.01
C HIS A 92 0.12 10.24 -11.08
N GLY A 93 -1.08 10.77 -10.88
CA GLY A 93 -2.15 10.60 -11.85
C GLY A 93 -2.89 9.28 -11.76
N MET A 94 -2.67 8.50 -10.69
CA MET A 94 -3.40 7.25 -10.53
C MET A 94 -4.84 7.53 -10.15
N GLU A 95 -5.76 6.84 -10.79
CA GLU A 95 -7.19 7.04 -10.54
C GLU A 95 -7.72 6.05 -9.51
N TYR A 96 -7.02 4.96 -9.31
CA TYR A 96 -7.34 3.98 -8.29
C TYR A 96 -6.08 3.21 -7.93
N LEU A 97 -6.14 2.49 -6.83
CA LEU A 97 -5.08 1.55 -6.50
C LEU A 97 -5.66 0.34 -5.80
N ILE A 98 -4.82 -0.67 -5.67
CA ILE A 98 -5.20 -1.97 -5.12
C ILE A 98 -4.35 -2.22 -3.88
N ILE A 99 -4.99 -2.74 -2.82
CA ILE A 99 -4.28 -3.30 -1.67
C ILE A 99 -4.77 -4.72 -1.51
N THR A 100 -3.87 -5.65 -1.29
CA THR A 100 -4.23 -7.06 -1.15
C THR A 100 -3.72 -7.63 0.15
N CYS A 101 -4.36 -8.68 0.61
CA CYS A 101 -3.92 -9.41 1.79
C CYS A 101 -4.47 -10.82 1.74
N ASN A 102 -3.91 -11.70 2.58
CA ASN A 102 -4.44 -13.05 2.68
C ASN A 102 -5.83 -13.02 3.31
N PRO A 103 -6.72 -13.93 2.92
CA PRO A 103 -8.10 -13.89 3.42
C PRO A 103 -8.22 -14.03 4.93
N ASP A 104 -7.27 -14.70 5.58
CA ASP A 104 -7.29 -14.86 7.02
C ASP A 104 -6.52 -13.78 7.77
N ASN A 105 -5.99 -12.78 7.06
CA ASN A 105 -5.28 -11.67 7.70
C ASN A 105 -6.30 -10.60 8.07
N TRP A 106 -7.02 -10.84 9.15
CA TRP A 106 -8.09 -9.94 9.57
C TRP A 106 -7.63 -8.53 9.91
N PRO A 107 -6.47 -8.36 10.57
CA PRO A 107 -6.00 -6.99 10.81
C PRO A 107 -5.81 -6.19 9.53
N SER A 108 -5.26 -6.82 8.48
CA SER A 108 -5.06 -6.12 7.21
C SER A 108 -6.39 -5.86 6.51
N ARG A 109 -7.33 -6.82 6.58
CA ARG A 109 -8.65 -6.60 6.00
C ARG A 109 -9.35 -5.42 6.68
N LYS A 110 -9.23 -5.31 8.00
CA LYS A 110 -9.80 -4.19 8.73
C LYS A 110 -9.12 -2.88 8.37
N THR A 111 -7.81 -2.90 8.15
CA THR A 111 -7.09 -1.72 7.70
C THR A 111 -7.61 -1.24 6.36
N CYS A 112 -7.85 -2.15 5.42
CA CYS A 112 -8.39 -1.78 4.11
C CYS A 112 -9.77 -1.18 4.25
N GLU A 113 -10.62 -1.75 5.09
CA GLU A 113 -11.96 -1.21 5.32
C GLU A 113 -11.90 0.15 5.99
N TYR A 114 -11.03 0.30 6.98
CA TYR A 114 -10.85 1.58 7.66
C TYR A 114 -10.41 2.67 6.69
N ALA A 115 -9.56 2.34 5.74
CA ALA A 115 -9.07 3.32 4.76
C ALA A 115 -10.08 3.59 3.64
N GLY A 116 -11.19 2.87 3.60
CA GLY A 116 -12.26 3.15 2.65
C GLY A 116 -12.26 2.26 1.42
N GLY A 117 -11.61 1.11 1.48
CA GLY A 117 -11.53 0.21 0.34
C GLY A 117 -12.77 -0.64 0.17
N GLY A 118 -13.06 -0.99 -1.07
CA GLY A 118 -14.10 -1.95 -1.39
C GLY A 118 -13.49 -3.27 -1.80
N LEU A 119 -13.98 -4.36 -1.22
CA LEU A 119 -13.53 -5.71 -1.60
C LEU A 119 -14.07 -6.04 -2.98
N VAL A 120 -13.17 -6.26 -3.93
CA VAL A 120 -13.55 -6.62 -5.29
C VAL A 120 -13.84 -8.12 -5.37
N GLU A 121 -12.94 -8.91 -4.84
CA GLU A 121 -13.06 -10.37 -4.88
C GLU A 121 -12.02 -10.99 -3.96
N ILE A 122 -12.20 -12.27 -3.67
CA ILE A 122 -11.14 -13.07 -3.09
C ILE A 122 -10.66 -13.95 -4.24
N ALA A 123 -9.51 -13.59 -4.80
CA ALA A 123 -9.02 -14.18 -6.05
C ALA A 123 -8.05 -15.32 -5.77
N GLU A 124 -8.14 -16.37 -6.56
CA GLU A 124 -7.15 -17.45 -6.52
C GLU A 124 -5.92 -16.99 -7.27
N LEU A 125 -4.75 -17.20 -6.69
CA LEU A 125 -3.50 -16.81 -7.34
C LEU A 125 -3.20 -17.75 -8.50
N PRO A 126 -2.71 -17.24 -9.63
CA PRO A 126 -2.27 -18.11 -10.74
C PRO A 126 -1.18 -19.07 -10.27
N GLU A 127 -1.10 -20.23 -10.94
CA GLU A 127 -0.17 -21.27 -10.51
C GLU A 127 1.29 -20.82 -10.55
N ASP A 128 1.63 -19.91 -11.45
CA ASP A 128 3.00 -19.42 -11.60
C ASP A 128 3.26 -18.12 -10.82
N ASN A 129 2.30 -17.67 -10.03
CA ASN A 129 2.46 -16.46 -9.23
C ASN A 129 3.50 -16.70 -8.13
N ASP A 130 4.43 -15.74 -7.95
CA ASP A 130 5.53 -15.91 -7.01
C ASP A 130 5.05 -16.15 -5.59
N MET A 131 4.00 -15.48 -5.14
CA MET A 131 3.48 -15.68 -3.79
C MET A 131 2.96 -17.09 -3.60
N ARG A 132 2.40 -17.69 -4.65
CA ARG A 132 1.93 -19.06 -4.58
C ARG A 132 3.10 -20.04 -4.58
N VAL A 133 4.06 -19.80 -5.48
CA VAL A 133 5.20 -20.71 -5.64
C VAL A 133 6.14 -20.65 -4.44
N GLU A 134 6.45 -19.45 -3.98
CA GLU A 134 7.47 -19.25 -2.95
C GLU A 134 6.91 -19.24 -1.54
N ASP A 135 5.71 -18.71 -1.35
CA ASP A 135 5.13 -18.51 -0.03
C ASP A 135 4.00 -19.48 0.30
N GLY A 136 3.57 -20.26 -0.68
CA GLY A 136 2.47 -21.21 -0.47
C GLY A 136 1.10 -20.56 -0.34
N GLU A 137 0.97 -19.29 -0.72
CA GLU A 137 -0.30 -18.60 -0.64
C GLU A 137 -1.18 -19.01 -1.82
N THR A 138 -2.47 -19.13 -1.59
CA THR A 138 -3.38 -19.58 -2.65
C THR A 138 -4.38 -18.52 -3.08
N HIS A 139 -4.76 -17.62 -2.18
CA HIS A 139 -5.82 -16.65 -2.44
C HIS A 139 -5.44 -15.29 -1.88
N LYS A 140 -6.00 -14.23 -2.47
CA LYS A 140 -5.82 -12.86 -1.99
C LYS A 140 -7.17 -12.16 -1.98
N CYS A 141 -7.41 -11.40 -0.92
CA CYS A 141 -8.47 -10.41 -0.91
C CYS A 141 -7.98 -9.21 -1.71
N ILE A 142 -8.76 -8.80 -2.70
CA ILE A 142 -8.42 -7.68 -3.56
C ILE A 142 -9.30 -6.51 -3.18
N TYR A 143 -8.70 -5.45 -2.62
CA TYR A 143 -9.41 -4.23 -2.25
C TYR A 143 -9.06 -3.13 -3.22
N ARG A 144 -10.07 -2.41 -3.70
CA ARG A 144 -9.87 -1.30 -4.62
C ARG A 144 -10.22 0.00 -3.93
N PHE A 145 -9.37 1.00 -4.14
CA PHE A 145 -9.54 2.33 -3.56
C PHE A 145 -9.62 3.34 -4.70
N SER A 146 -10.75 4.02 -4.82
CA SER A 146 -10.88 5.06 -5.83
C SER A 146 -10.16 6.31 -5.34
N LEU A 147 -9.34 6.88 -6.20
CA LEU A 147 -8.62 8.12 -5.90
C LEU A 147 -9.24 9.32 -6.57
N ARG A 148 -10.20 9.09 -7.47
CA ARG A 148 -10.87 10.17 -8.18
C ARG A 148 -11.98 10.74 -7.33
N GLY A 149 -12.19 12.04 -7.44
CA GLY A 149 -13.33 12.69 -6.83
C GLY A 149 -13.32 12.72 -5.32
N THR A 150 -12.21 12.35 -4.70
CA THR A 150 -12.16 12.34 -3.25
C THR A 150 -11.79 13.69 -2.66
N ARG A 151 -11.54 14.63 -3.59
CA ARG A 151 -11.21 15.94 -3.07
C ARG A 151 -12.37 16.65 -3.15
N ALA A 152 -12.85 16.70 -2.83
CA ALA A 152 -13.82 17.42 -2.97
C ALA A 152 -14.14 18.30 -2.40
N GLY A 153 -14.00 18.30 -2.26
CA GLY A 153 -14.25 18.95 -1.90
C GLY A 153 -14.58 19.18 -2.13
N SER A 154 -14.12 18.56 -2.49
CA SER A 154 -14.12 18.38 -2.67
C SER A 154 -14.24 18.22 -2.42
#